data_775b4d7404037b301e9a1eddaf2b5ff3
#
_entry.id   775b4d7404037b301e9a1eddaf2b5ff3
#
_cell.length_a   1.000
_cell.length_b   1.000
_cell.length_c   1.000
_cell.angle_alpha   90.00
_cell.angle_beta   90.00
_cell.angle_gamma   90.00
#
_symmetry.space_group_name_H-M   'P 1'
#
loop_
_entity.id
_entity.type
_entity.pdbx_description
1 polymer ?
#
loop_
_entity_poly.entity_id
_entity_poly.type
_entity_poly.pdbx_seq_one_letter_code
_entity_poly.pdbx_strand_id
1 'polypeptide(L)'
;MNLERHFVNRIRQQAKTRQNATALRHKINGLWKDISWNAFQQQLDQLSLAFLACNIQVQDKIAIFANNMSRWTIADIAALQARAITVPIYATNTAQQAEFILNHADVKILFVGDQEQYDQALEIAHQCPQLQKIVAMKEQIQLSETTLSCHWEDLIQLGTEEFQTEFETRLANKTMDDLFTIIYTSGTTGEPKGVMLDYSNLAHQLEAHDIALDVNQDEVSLSFLPFSHIFERAWVAYVLHRGAILCYLEDTNQVREALTEVRPTFMCAVPRFYEKIYSAVLDKVQKAPFIRQMIFHWAIAVGQKRFDLLSQNKKVPFFLQKRYALADKLVLSKLRSLLGGQIKMMPCGGAKLEPTIGLFFHSIGINIKLGYGMTETTATVSCWDDHHFNPNSIGKLMPNAEVKIGENNEILVRGGMVMKGYYKKPEETAQAFTEDGFLKTGDAGEFDADGNLFITDRIKELMKTSNGKYIAPQYIEGKIGKDKFIEQIAIIADAKKYVSALIVPCFDSVEEYAKKLNIKYQDRMELLKHSEIIKMFEQRIESLQKELAHFEQVKKFTLLSQAFSVKLGEITPTLKLRRKVIMERYRHIIDSMYSNNKENKENKE
;
A
#
# COMPACT_ATOMS: atom_id res chain seq x y z
N MET A 1 4.07 19.03 -23.16
CA MET A 1 3.79 19.41 -21.76
C MET A 1 4.83 20.43 -21.31
N ASN A 2 4.42 21.45 -20.55
CA ASN A 2 5.34 22.51 -20.12
C ASN A 2 6.35 21.96 -19.09
N LEU A 3 7.66 22.20 -19.31
CA LEU A 3 8.74 21.80 -18.40
C LEU A 3 8.65 22.42 -16.98
N GLU A 4 7.86 23.48 -16.80
CA GLU A 4 7.55 24.03 -15.48
C GLU A 4 6.87 22.99 -14.56
N ARG A 5 6.16 22.02 -15.15
CA ARG A 5 5.48 20.93 -14.44
C ARG A 5 6.37 19.73 -14.18
N HIS A 6 7.63 19.77 -14.65
CA HIS A 6 8.58 18.68 -14.41
C HIS A 6 8.91 18.58 -12.93
N PHE A 7 8.77 17.38 -12.34
CA PHE A 7 8.88 17.18 -10.89
C PHE A 7 10.21 17.69 -10.32
N VAL A 8 11.33 17.46 -10.99
CA VAL A 8 12.65 17.98 -10.58
C VAL A 8 12.64 19.51 -10.49
N ASN A 9 12.04 20.21 -11.47
CA ASN A 9 11.92 21.68 -11.42
C ASN A 9 11.08 22.12 -10.22
N ARG A 10 10.00 21.37 -9.93
CA ARG A 10 9.13 21.68 -8.79
C ARG A 10 9.87 21.56 -7.46
N ILE A 11 10.68 20.50 -7.28
CA ILE A 11 11.50 20.34 -6.06
C ILE A 11 12.49 21.50 -5.91
N ARG A 12 13.22 21.83 -6.96
CA ARG A 12 14.18 22.95 -6.96
C ARG A 12 13.48 24.30 -6.69
N GLN A 13 12.29 24.49 -7.20
CA GLN A 13 11.47 25.68 -6.93
C GLN A 13 11.04 25.72 -5.44
N GLN A 14 10.64 24.60 -4.85
CA GLN A 14 10.33 24.55 -3.40
C GLN A 14 11.57 24.91 -2.57
N ALA A 15 12.73 24.37 -2.88
CA ALA A 15 13.97 24.70 -2.18
C ALA A 15 14.28 26.20 -2.26
N LYS A 16 14.14 26.80 -3.45
CA LYS A 16 14.35 28.24 -3.66
C LYS A 16 13.37 29.12 -2.86
N THR A 17 12.12 28.72 -2.76
CA THR A 17 11.07 29.55 -2.12
C THR A 17 10.96 29.30 -0.62
N ARG A 18 11.20 28.07 -0.15
CA ARG A 18 10.99 27.65 1.24
C ARG A 18 12.25 27.62 2.09
N GLN A 19 13.41 27.60 1.46
CA GLN A 19 14.73 27.77 2.07
C GLN A 19 14.93 26.99 3.39
N ASN A 20 14.79 27.67 4.54
CA ASN A 20 15.02 27.10 5.87
C ASN A 20 13.80 26.39 6.47
N ALA A 21 12.65 26.38 5.79
CA ALA A 21 11.50 25.59 6.23
C ALA A 21 11.83 24.09 6.16
N THR A 22 11.21 23.32 7.04
CA THR A 22 11.38 21.86 7.07
C THR A 22 10.81 21.22 5.80
N ALA A 23 11.62 20.41 5.12
CA ALA A 23 11.20 19.56 4.01
C ALA A 23 10.96 18.13 4.48
N LEU A 24 11.94 17.57 5.18
CA LEU A 24 11.95 16.19 5.61
C LEU A 24 12.14 16.10 7.13
N ARG A 25 11.55 15.08 7.75
CA ARG A 25 11.72 14.78 9.16
C ARG A 25 11.94 13.30 9.36
N HIS A 26 13.01 12.91 10.04
CA HIS A 26 13.36 11.52 10.27
C HIS A 26 13.79 11.28 11.72
N LYS A 27 13.77 10.03 12.17
CA LYS A 27 14.13 9.66 13.55
C LYS A 27 15.57 9.17 13.59
N ILE A 28 16.43 9.83 14.40
CA ILE A 28 17.82 9.42 14.67
C ILE A 28 17.97 9.23 16.17
N ASN A 29 18.40 8.07 16.61
CA ASN A 29 18.57 7.75 18.03
C ASN A 29 17.34 8.08 18.88
N GLY A 30 16.16 7.77 18.35
CA GLY A 30 14.87 8.00 19.01
C GLY A 30 14.35 9.44 18.96
N LEU A 31 15.09 10.39 18.39
CA LEU A 31 14.70 11.81 18.29
C LEU A 31 14.39 12.20 16.84
N TRP A 32 13.30 12.94 16.66
CA TRP A 32 12.95 13.53 15.36
C TRP A 32 13.89 14.67 15.00
N LYS A 33 14.48 14.62 13.81
CA LYS A 33 15.39 15.61 13.24
C LYS A 33 14.84 16.14 11.94
N ASP A 34 14.92 17.43 11.77
CA ASP A 34 14.45 18.14 10.58
C ASP A 34 15.60 18.38 9.59
N ILE A 35 15.27 18.21 8.30
CA ILE A 35 16.10 18.62 7.17
C ILE A 35 15.35 19.74 6.46
N SER A 36 15.98 20.93 6.36
CA SER A 36 15.40 22.07 5.65
C SER A 36 15.42 21.85 4.14
N TRP A 37 14.61 22.62 3.39
CA TRP A 37 14.61 22.59 1.94
C TRP A 37 15.99 22.92 1.34
N ASN A 38 16.74 23.87 1.91
CA ASN A 38 18.11 24.16 1.49
C ASN A 38 19.04 22.98 1.72
N ALA A 39 19.03 22.40 2.92
CA ALA A 39 19.86 21.25 3.24
C ALA A 39 19.48 20.02 2.40
N PHE A 40 18.19 19.85 2.12
CA PHE A 40 17.72 18.79 1.23
C PHE A 40 18.25 18.98 -0.19
N GLN A 41 18.11 20.20 -0.77
CA GLN A 41 18.64 20.49 -2.11
C GLN A 41 20.14 20.32 -2.21
N GLN A 42 20.90 20.73 -1.19
CA GLN A 42 22.36 20.52 -1.15
C GLN A 42 22.72 19.02 -1.20
N GLN A 43 22.03 18.20 -0.41
CA GLN A 43 22.24 16.74 -0.43
C GLN A 43 21.86 16.11 -1.78
N LEU A 44 20.80 16.62 -2.42
CA LEU A 44 20.39 16.17 -3.75
C LEU A 44 21.47 16.50 -4.79
N ASP A 45 21.96 17.74 -4.82
CA ASP A 45 22.96 18.19 -5.79
C ASP A 45 24.28 17.42 -5.59
N GLN A 46 24.73 17.27 -4.34
CA GLN A 46 25.96 16.53 -4.02
C GLN A 46 25.91 15.07 -4.47
N LEU A 47 24.78 14.39 -4.19
CA LEU A 47 24.62 12.98 -4.61
C LEU A 47 24.45 12.86 -6.14
N SER A 48 23.81 13.85 -6.78
CA SER A 48 23.70 13.87 -8.25
C SER A 48 25.09 13.97 -8.91
N LEU A 49 25.99 14.82 -8.39
CA LEU A 49 27.38 14.90 -8.84
C LEU A 49 28.12 13.58 -8.62
N ALA A 50 27.89 12.90 -7.49
CA ALA A 50 28.47 11.59 -7.22
C ALA A 50 28.02 10.51 -8.22
N PHE A 51 26.80 10.56 -8.70
CA PHE A 51 26.33 9.66 -9.77
C PHE A 51 27.06 9.91 -11.09
N LEU A 52 27.33 11.16 -11.41
CA LEU A 52 28.13 11.50 -12.58
C LEU A 52 29.57 10.98 -12.44
N ALA A 53 30.20 11.16 -11.27
CA ALA A 53 31.50 10.59 -10.94
C ALA A 53 31.54 9.06 -11.06
N CYS A 54 30.43 8.38 -10.79
CA CYS A 54 30.25 6.94 -11.01
C CYS A 54 29.92 6.59 -12.48
N ASN A 55 30.04 7.53 -13.41
CA ASN A 55 29.75 7.34 -14.85
C ASN A 55 28.31 6.87 -15.14
N ILE A 56 27.33 7.28 -14.30
CA ILE A 56 25.92 7.04 -14.57
C ILE A 56 25.47 7.87 -15.75
N GLN A 57 24.97 7.22 -16.78
CA GLN A 57 24.48 7.85 -18.00
C GLN A 57 23.00 8.22 -17.90
N VAL A 58 22.52 9.06 -18.83
CA VAL A 58 21.08 9.40 -18.94
C VAL A 58 20.25 8.12 -19.13
N GLN A 59 19.22 7.95 -18.32
CA GLN A 59 18.32 6.79 -18.30
C GLN A 59 18.99 5.46 -17.85
N ASP A 60 20.20 5.53 -17.24
CA ASP A 60 20.71 4.41 -16.46
C ASP A 60 19.84 4.15 -15.21
N LYS A 61 19.91 2.95 -14.66
CA LYS A 61 19.05 2.52 -13.55
C LYS A 61 19.83 2.45 -12.25
N ILE A 62 19.23 3.05 -11.24
CA ILE A 62 19.68 3.04 -9.85
C ILE A 62 18.57 2.37 -9.03
N ALA A 63 18.91 1.32 -8.29
CA ALA A 63 17.94 0.62 -7.45
C ALA A 63 18.07 1.03 -5.98
N ILE A 64 16.94 0.98 -5.27
CA ILE A 64 16.88 1.22 -3.82
C ILE A 64 16.16 0.04 -3.16
N PHE A 65 16.90 -0.70 -2.32
CA PHE A 65 16.47 -1.87 -1.57
C PHE A 65 16.52 -1.54 -0.08
N ALA A 66 15.51 -0.81 0.39
CA ALA A 66 15.50 -0.26 1.75
C ALA A 66 14.09 0.00 2.27
N ASN A 67 13.96 0.04 3.60
CA ASN A 67 12.79 0.59 4.28
C ASN A 67 12.71 2.11 4.10
N ASN A 68 11.58 2.71 4.51
CA ASN A 68 11.38 4.15 4.40
C ASN A 68 12.37 4.93 5.26
N MET A 69 13.15 5.80 4.64
CA MET A 69 14.07 6.71 5.32
C MET A 69 14.32 7.95 4.47
N SER A 70 14.86 9.02 5.07
CA SER A 70 15.17 10.25 4.33
C SER A 70 16.18 10.01 3.19
N ARG A 71 17.20 9.16 3.41
CA ARG A 71 18.20 8.80 2.39
C ARG A 71 17.57 8.09 1.17
N TRP A 72 16.46 7.37 1.37
CA TRP A 72 15.69 6.79 0.27
C TRP A 72 15.19 7.88 -0.70
N THR A 73 14.53 8.91 -0.16
CA THR A 73 14.01 10.03 -0.95
C THR A 73 15.14 10.87 -1.55
N ILE A 74 16.24 11.06 -0.82
CA ILE A 74 17.42 11.78 -1.33
C ILE A 74 18.03 11.01 -2.51
N ALA A 75 18.24 9.69 -2.40
CA ALA A 75 18.75 8.86 -3.47
C ALA A 75 17.83 8.87 -4.70
N ASP A 76 16.52 8.74 -4.49
CA ASP A 76 15.52 8.78 -5.55
C ASP A 76 15.62 10.12 -6.32
N ILE A 77 15.43 11.25 -5.65
CA ILE A 77 15.37 12.54 -6.33
C ILE A 77 16.72 12.97 -6.90
N ALA A 78 17.83 12.62 -6.25
CA ALA A 78 19.17 12.86 -6.81
C ALA A 78 19.38 12.08 -8.12
N ALA A 79 18.94 10.81 -8.20
CA ALA A 79 18.94 10.04 -9.43
C ALA A 79 18.10 10.74 -10.51
N LEU A 80 16.92 11.26 -10.16
CA LEU A 80 16.06 11.99 -11.08
C LEU A 80 16.70 13.29 -11.59
N GLN A 81 17.45 14.02 -10.74
CA GLN A 81 18.21 15.21 -11.16
C GLN A 81 19.35 14.85 -12.15
N ALA A 82 20.00 13.70 -11.93
CA ALA A 82 21.00 13.15 -12.85
C ALA A 82 20.41 12.54 -14.12
N ARG A 83 19.08 12.57 -14.31
CA ARG A 83 18.31 11.92 -15.39
C ARG A 83 18.48 10.39 -15.41
N ALA A 84 18.75 9.78 -14.28
CA ALA A 84 18.69 8.34 -14.10
C ALA A 84 17.27 7.88 -13.74
N ILE A 85 17.03 6.58 -13.88
CA ILE A 85 15.75 5.93 -13.56
C ILE A 85 15.88 5.25 -12.21
N THR A 86 14.96 5.50 -11.29
CA THR A 86 14.94 4.78 -10.02
C THR A 86 14.12 3.50 -10.13
N VAL A 87 14.71 2.39 -9.70
CA VAL A 87 14.08 1.06 -9.61
C VAL A 87 13.91 0.69 -8.14
N PRO A 88 12.72 0.88 -7.57
CA PRO A 88 12.48 0.54 -6.18
C PRO A 88 12.34 -0.98 -6.01
N ILE A 89 13.01 -1.53 -5.00
CA ILE A 89 12.91 -2.93 -4.58
C ILE A 89 12.29 -2.95 -3.18
N TYR A 90 11.29 -3.80 -2.97
CA TYR A 90 10.68 -3.93 -1.63
C TYR A 90 11.70 -4.45 -0.63
N ALA A 91 11.81 -3.78 0.52
CA ALA A 91 12.75 -4.18 1.59
C ALA A 91 12.58 -5.63 2.07
N THR A 92 11.41 -6.22 1.81
CA THR A 92 11.06 -7.60 2.15
C THR A 92 11.26 -8.60 1.01
N ASN A 93 11.79 -8.19 -0.14
CA ASN A 93 12.10 -9.10 -1.23
C ASN A 93 13.22 -10.06 -0.81
N THR A 94 13.17 -11.26 -1.37
CA THR A 94 14.28 -12.23 -1.22
C THR A 94 15.45 -11.86 -2.14
N ALA A 95 16.63 -12.42 -1.88
CA ALA A 95 17.81 -12.25 -2.73
C ALA A 95 17.51 -12.58 -4.21
N GLN A 96 16.82 -13.69 -4.48
CA GLN A 96 16.44 -14.11 -5.85
C GLN A 96 15.48 -13.11 -6.53
N GLN A 97 14.54 -12.53 -5.77
CA GLN A 97 13.65 -11.51 -6.32
C GLN A 97 14.40 -10.22 -6.64
N ALA A 98 15.33 -9.84 -5.78
CA ALA A 98 16.20 -8.69 -6.03
C ALA A 98 17.12 -8.93 -7.23
N GLU A 99 17.74 -10.10 -7.33
CA GLU A 99 18.57 -10.53 -8.47
C GLU A 99 17.84 -10.39 -9.81
N PHE A 100 16.60 -10.92 -9.87
CA PHE A 100 15.78 -10.80 -11.08
C PHE A 100 15.59 -9.33 -11.49
N ILE A 101 15.25 -8.46 -10.53
CA ILE A 101 15.02 -7.03 -10.80
C ILE A 101 16.30 -6.33 -11.25
N LEU A 102 17.43 -6.59 -10.55
CA LEU A 102 18.73 -6.00 -10.88
C LEU A 102 19.17 -6.36 -12.30
N ASN A 103 19.04 -7.63 -12.67
CA ASN A 103 19.42 -8.12 -13.99
C ASN A 103 18.45 -7.65 -15.09
N HIS A 104 17.14 -7.77 -14.87
CA HIS A 104 16.16 -7.38 -15.87
C HIS A 104 16.20 -5.88 -16.16
N ALA A 105 16.43 -5.05 -15.14
CA ALA A 105 16.52 -3.59 -15.26
C ALA A 105 17.92 -3.09 -15.65
N ASP A 106 18.96 -3.92 -15.71
CA ASP A 106 20.36 -3.51 -15.94
C ASP A 106 20.81 -2.44 -14.92
N VAL A 107 20.56 -2.71 -13.63
CA VAL A 107 20.87 -1.78 -12.54
C VAL A 107 22.38 -1.61 -12.37
N LYS A 108 22.86 -0.36 -12.28
CA LYS A 108 24.28 -0.03 -12.09
C LYS A 108 24.66 0.24 -10.64
N ILE A 109 23.79 0.92 -9.89
CA ILE A 109 24.03 1.21 -8.47
C ILE A 109 22.84 0.69 -7.67
N LEU A 110 23.12 -0.02 -6.57
CA LEU A 110 22.14 -0.51 -5.63
C LEU A 110 22.37 0.13 -4.27
N PHE A 111 21.38 0.85 -3.76
CA PHE A 111 21.33 1.32 -2.37
C PHE A 111 20.67 0.28 -1.48
N VAL A 112 21.27 0.00 -0.31
CA VAL A 112 20.75 -0.95 0.68
C VAL A 112 20.53 -0.28 2.05
N GLY A 113 19.41 -0.60 2.71
CA GLY A 113 18.95 0.12 3.90
C GLY A 113 19.44 -0.45 5.22
N ASP A 114 19.72 -1.75 5.29
CA ASP A 114 20.21 -2.42 6.49
C ASP A 114 21.11 -3.62 6.15
N GLN A 115 21.58 -4.33 7.19
CA GLN A 115 22.52 -5.44 7.05
C GLN A 115 21.91 -6.61 6.26
N GLU A 116 20.65 -6.92 6.48
CA GLU A 116 20.00 -8.05 5.79
C GLU A 116 19.95 -7.80 4.27
N GLN A 117 19.55 -6.60 3.83
CA GLN A 117 19.54 -6.26 2.41
C GLN A 117 20.96 -6.20 1.82
N TYR A 118 21.95 -5.74 2.60
CA TYR A 118 23.33 -5.75 2.16
C TYR A 118 23.86 -7.17 1.94
N ASP A 119 23.62 -8.07 2.89
CA ASP A 119 24.07 -9.46 2.81
C ASP A 119 23.41 -10.19 1.63
N GLN A 120 22.12 -9.97 1.41
CA GLN A 120 21.38 -10.49 0.25
C GLN A 120 21.93 -9.91 -1.06
N ALA A 121 22.23 -8.61 -1.11
CA ALA A 121 22.79 -7.98 -2.31
C ALA A 121 24.19 -8.51 -2.64
N LEU A 122 25.01 -8.73 -1.63
CA LEU A 122 26.35 -9.29 -1.80
C LEU A 122 26.33 -10.74 -2.28
N GLU A 123 25.38 -11.56 -1.75
CA GLU A 123 25.18 -12.95 -2.17
C GLU A 123 24.93 -13.06 -3.68
N ILE A 124 24.11 -12.18 -4.23
CA ILE A 124 23.71 -12.21 -5.65
C ILE A 124 24.59 -11.35 -6.57
N ALA A 125 25.49 -10.55 -6.04
CA ALA A 125 26.27 -9.57 -6.81
C ALA A 125 27.04 -10.21 -7.98
N HIS A 126 27.60 -11.41 -7.81
CA HIS A 126 28.31 -12.14 -8.84
C HIS A 126 27.43 -12.58 -10.02
N GLN A 127 26.12 -12.61 -9.84
CA GLN A 127 25.11 -12.92 -10.85
C GLN A 127 24.55 -11.65 -11.52
N CYS A 128 24.97 -10.47 -11.08
CA CYS A 128 24.49 -9.17 -11.58
C CYS A 128 25.61 -8.42 -12.32
N PRO A 129 25.93 -8.75 -13.58
CA PRO A 129 27.12 -8.25 -14.29
C PRO A 129 27.08 -6.73 -14.56
N GLN A 130 25.92 -6.09 -14.55
CA GLN A 130 25.78 -4.64 -14.73
C GLN A 130 25.96 -3.86 -13.42
N LEU A 131 25.90 -4.53 -12.27
CA LEU A 131 25.99 -3.89 -10.96
C LEU A 131 27.45 -3.45 -10.70
N GLN A 132 27.64 -2.14 -10.60
CA GLN A 132 28.96 -1.53 -10.42
C GLN A 132 29.23 -1.15 -8.95
N LYS A 133 28.15 -0.91 -8.16
CA LYS A 133 28.29 -0.45 -6.78
C LYS A 133 27.10 -0.83 -5.92
N ILE A 134 27.40 -1.27 -4.69
CA ILE A 134 26.42 -1.47 -3.59
C ILE A 134 26.72 -0.39 -2.55
N VAL A 135 25.73 0.44 -2.23
CA VAL A 135 25.88 1.59 -1.32
C VAL A 135 25.08 1.35 -0.05
N ALA A 136 25.77 1.22 1.07
CA ALA A 136 25.17 1.12 2.39
C ALA A 136 24.66 2.49 2.86
N MET A 137 23.33 2.59 3.09
CA MET A 137 22.69 3.85 3.49
C MET A 137 22.89 4.19 4.97
N LYS A 138 23.32 3.25 5.80
CA LYS A 138 23.59 3.44 7.24
C LYS A 138 25.02 3.08 7.57
N GLU A 139 25.63 3.85 8.45
CA GLU A 139 27.02 3.65 8.90
C GLU A 139 27.24 2.34 9.66
N GLN A 140 26.17 1.82 10.31
CA GLN A 140 26.22 0.59 11.11
C GLN A 140 26.31 -0.68 10.25
N ILE A 141 26.04 -0.60 8.95
CA ILE A 141 26.15 -1.75 8.03
C ILE A 141 27.62 -2.12 7.90
N GLN A 142 27.94 -3.37 8.23
CA GLN A 142 29.31 -3.89 8.11
C GLN A 142 29.57 -4.31 6.67
N LEU A 143 30.48 -3.63 6.02
CA LEU A 143 30.86 -3.93 4.63
C LEU A 143 31.91 -5.04 4.60
N SER A 144 31.78 -5.93 3.59
CA SER A 144 32.83 -6.87 3.25
C SER A 144 33.98 -6.15 2.49
N GLU A 145 35.19 -6.68 2.59
CA GLU A 145 36.36 -6.18 1.84
C GLU A 145 36.20 -6.44 0.34
N THR A 146 35.52 -5.52 -0.35
CA THR A 146 35.32 -5.57 -1.80
C THR A 146 35.27 -4.17 -2.38
N THR A 147 35.75 -4.00 -3.61
CA THR A 147 35.66 -2.72 -4.34
C THR A 147 34.24 -2.38 -4.80
N LEU A 148 33.31 -3.36 -4.71
CA LEU A 148 31.92 -3.19 -5.10
C LEU A 148 31.12 -2.39 -4.06
N SER A 149 31.50 -2.48 -2.77
CA SER A 149 30.73 -1.90 -1.66
C SER A 149 31.35 -0.60 -1.14
N CYS A 150 30.52 0.36 -0.77
CA CYS A 150 30.94 1.58 -0.07
C CYS A 150 29.82 2.08 0.85
N HIS A 151 30.15 2.93 1.81
CA HIS A 151 29.17 3.68 2.57
C HIS A 151 28.62 4.88 1.79
N TRP A 152 27.48 5.37 2.21
CA TRP A 152 26.84 6.58 1.67
C TRP A 152 27.79 7.78 1.67
N GLU A 153 28.52 7.98 2.75
CA GLU A 153 29.47 9.08 2.94
C GLU A 153 30.62 9.00 1.94
N ASP A 154 31.13 7.81 1.64
CA ASP A 154 32.20 7.61 0.65
C ASP A 154 31.70 7.92 -0.77
N LEU A 155 30.45 7.53 -1.07
CA LEU A 155 29.85 7.81 -2.37
C LEU A 155 29.71 9.32 -2.61
N ILE A 156 29.13 10.06 -1.66
CA ILE A 156 28.87 11.49 -1.84
C ILE A 156 30.17 12.31 -1.97
N GLN A 157 31.28 11.86 -1.39
CA GLN A 157 32.60 12.51 -1.55
C GLN A 157 33.14 12.45 -2.99
N LEU A 158 32.65 11.53 -3.83
CA LEU A 158 33.02 11.46 -5.25
C LEU A 158 32.44 12.62 -6.06
N GLY A 159 31.36 13.23 -5.58
CA GLY A 159 30.72 14.36 -6.26
C GLY A 159 31.51 15.64 -6.09
N THR A 160 32.36 15.95 -7.02
CA THR A 160 33.20 17.15 -7.03
C THR A 160 32.70 18.20 -8.02
N GLU A 161 33.19 19.45 -7.93
CA GLU A 161 32.84 20.55 -8.84
C GLU A 161 33.21 20.23 -10.31
N GLU A 162 34.09 19.28 -10.55
CA GLU A 162 34.45 18.82 -11.89
C GLU A 162 33.23 18.38 -12.70
N PHE A 163 32.24 17.81 -12.05
CA PHE A 163 31.01 17.33 -12.69
C PHE A 163 29.89 18.38 -12.79
N GLN A 164 30.11 19.60 -12.31
CA GLN A 164 29.08 20.64 -12.23
C GLN A 164 28.53 21.00 -13.63
N THR A 165 29.36 21.17 -14.61
CA THR A 165 28.95 21.53 -16.00
C THR A 165 28.08 20.45 -16.63
N GLU A 166 28.44 19.18 -16.45
CA GLU A 166 27.65 18.05 -16.94
C GLU A 166 26.29 17.97 -16.20
N PHE A 167 26.29 18.18 -14.88
CA PHE A 167 25.08 18.21 -14.08
C PHE A 167 24.09 19.29 -14.54
N GLU A 168 24.58 20.52 -14.75
CA GLU A 168 23.77 21.62 -15.28
C GLU A 168 23.23 21.31 -16.68
N THR A 169 24.05 20.70 -17.53
CA THR A 169 23.64 20.25 -18.86
C THR A 169 22.49 19.23 -18.78
N ARG A 170 22.58 18.26 -17.87
CA ARG A 170 21.50 17.28 -17.66
C ARG A 170 20.23 17.91 -17.13
N LEU A 171 20.35 18.85 -16.19
CA LEU A 171 19.20 19.60 -15.67
C LEU A 171 18.52 20.45 -16.77
N ALA A 172 19.29 21.02 -17.69
CA ALA A 172 18.77 21.82 -18.80
C ALA A 172 18.07 20.96 -19.87
N ASN A 173 18.60 19.77 -20.15
CA ASN A 173 18.15 18.91 -21.25
C ASN A 173 17.14 17.82 -20.83
N LYS A 174 16.62 17.84 -19.58
CA LYS A 174 15.59 16.89 -19.14
C LYS A 174 14.30 17.06 -19.92
N THR A 175 13.56 15.97 -20.10
CA THR A 175 12.31 15.96 -20.88
C THR A 175 11.16 15.33 -20.07
N MET A 176 9.93 15.59 -20.50
CA MET A 176 8.75 14.95 -19.90
C MET A 176 8.64 13.47 -20.27
N ASP A 177 9.33 13.03 -21.31
CA ASP A 177 9.34 11.63 -21.78
C ASP A 177 10.45 10.80 -21.13
N ASP A 178 11.36 11.43 -20.36
CA ASP A 178 12.33 10.69 -19.53
C ASP A 178 11.56 9.81 -18.53
N LEU A 179 11.92 8.54 -18.43
CA LEU A 179 11.40 7.68 -17.38
C LEU A 179 11.94 8.14 -16.02
N PHE A 180 11.05 8.28 -15.04
CA PHE A 180 11.48 8.54 -13.67
C PHE A 180 11.57 7.25 -12.84
N THR A 181 10.83 6.20 -13.23
CA THR A 181 10.86 4.92 -12.52
C THR A 181 10.44 3.73 -13.36
N ILE A 182 10.94 2.56 -12.97
CA ILE A 182 10.42 1.26 -13.38
C ILE A 182 10.03 0.51 -12.11
N ILE A 183 8.72 0.31 -11.88
CA ILE A 183 8.21 -0.38 -10.69
C ILE A 183 7.82 -1.80 -11.07
N TYR A 184 8.43 -2.78 -10.40
CA TYR A 184 8.12 -4.18 -10.62
C TYR A 184 6.88 -4.62 -9.86
N THR A 185 5.89 -5.11 -10.60
CA THR A 185 4.66 -5.66 -10.03
C THR A 185 4.72 -7.18 -10.06
N SER A 186 4.38 -7.82 -8.95
CA SER A 186 4.21 -9.28 -8.91
C SER A 186 2.91 -9.65 -9.60
N GLY A 187 3.00 -10.03 -10.86
CA GLY A 187 1.85 -10.63 -11.56
C GLY A 187 1.34 -11.86 -10.83
N THR A 188 0.03 -12.09 -10.82
CA THR A 188 -0.60 -13.26 -10.19
C THR A 188 -0.22 -14.58 -10.88
N THR A 189 0.35 -14.53 -12.09
CA THR A 189 0.54 -15.68 -12.98
C THR A 189 1.95 -15.86 -13.54
N GLY A 190 2.94 -15.02 -13.18
CA GLY A 190 4.25 -15.11 -13.84
C GLY A 190 5.37 -14.30 -13.18
N GLU A 191 6.43 -14.10 -13.93
CA GLU A 191 7.55 -13.23 -13.56
C GLU A 191 7.09 -11.79 -13.33
N PRO A 192 7.76 -11.04 -12.43
CA PRO A 192 7.46 -9.63 -12.22
C PRO A 192 7.61 -8.82 -13.51
N LYS A 193 6.69 -7.86 -13.72
CA LYS A 193 6.72 -6.95 -14.86
C LYS A 193 7.13 -5.56 -14.40
N GLY A 194 8.11 -4.97 -15.07
CA GLY A 194 8.57 -3.61 -14.79
C GLY A 194 7.69 -2.57 -15.49
N VAL A 195 6.86 -1.87 -14.74
CA VAL A 195 5.99 -0.81 -15.24
C VAL A 195 6.79 0.46 -15.47
N MET A 196 6.82 0.97 -16.71
CA MET A 196 7.56 2.18 -17.10
C MET A 196 6.68 3.42 -16.92
N LEU A 197 7.12 4.34 -16.07
CA LEU A 197 6.44 5.62 -15.83
C LEU A 197 7.39 6.78 -16.12
N ASP A 198 6.92 7.77 -16.90
CA ASP A 198 7.65 8.97 -17.23
C ASP A 198 7.15 10.21 -16.46
N TYR A 199 7.84 11.34 -16.63
CA TYR A 199 7.45 12.57 -15.97
C TYR A 199 6.12 13.12 -16.44
N SER A 200 5.65 12.78 -17.66
CA SER A 200 4.31 13.18 -18.11
C SER A 200 3.23 12.46 -17.31
N ASN A 201 3.43 11.17 -17.00
CA ASN A 201 2.52 10.41 -16.15
C ASN A 201 2.43 11.00 -14.73
N LEU A 202 3.60 11.29 -14.14
CA LEU A 202 3.66 11.89 -12.80
C LEU A 202 3.02 13.29 -12.78
N ALA A 203 3.32 14.16 -13.75
CA ALA A 203 2.75 15.49 -13.82
C ALA A 203 1.22 15.46 -13.92
N HIS A 204 0.65 14.56 -14.73
CA HIS A 204 -0.80 14.36 -14.80
C HIS A 204 -1.40 14.00 -13.45
N GLN A 205 -0.75 13.09 -12.71
CA GLN A 205 -1.23 12.69 -11.39
C GLN A 205 -1.15 13.84 -10.38
N LEU A 206 -0.04 14.58 -10.37
CA LEU A 206 0.11 15.71 -9.45
C LEU A 206 -0.95 16.79 -9.71
N GLU A 207 -1.25 17.12 -10.98
CA GLU A 207 -2.31 18.05 -11.36
C GLU A 207 -3.70 17.55 -10.96
N ALA A 208 -4.00 16.29 -11.20
CA ALA A 208 -5.26 15.70 -10.79
C ALA A 208 -5.46 15.77 -9.27
N HIS A 209 -4.39 15.53 -8.50
CA HIS A 209 -4.42 15.63 -7.04
C HIS A 209 -4.50 17.10 -6.56
N ASP A 210 -3.88 18.06 -7.26
CA ASP A 210 -4.03 19.50 -6.93
C ASP A 210 -5.49 19.96 -7.05
N ILE A 211 -6.26 19.36 -7.94
CA ILE A 211 -7.70 19.68 -8.10
C ILE A 211 -8.56 18.92 -7.08
N ALA A 212 -8.22 17.64 -6.80
CA ALA A 212 -9.06 16.76 -6.00
C ALA A 212 -8.79 16.84 -4.49
N LEU A 213 -7.61 17.33 -4.07
CA LEU A 213 -7.17 17.32 -2.68
C LEU A 213 -6.73 18.72 -2.24
N ASP A 214 -7.11 19.10 -1.02
CA ASP A 214 -6.70 20.35 -0.39
C ASP A 214 -5.50 20.12 0.55
N VAL A 215 -4.29 20.08 -0.02
CA VAL A 215 -3.03 19.98 0.72
C VAL A 215 -2.23 21.26 0.52
N ASN A 216 -1.83 21.89 1.60
CA ASN A 216 -1.01 23.08 1.56
C ASN A 216 0.40 22.85 2.16
N GLN A 217 1.24 23.86 2.06
CA GLN A 217 2.64 23.78 2.44
C GLN A 217 2.92 23.63 3.96
N ASP A 218 1.93 23.88 4.81
CA ASP A 218 2.07 23.83 6.29
C ASP A 218 1.65 22.46 6.83
N GLU A 219 1.29 21.55 5.96
CA GLU A 219 0.83 20.20 6.30
C GLU A 219 2.02 19.27 6.63
N VAL A 220 1.71 18.25 7.43
CA VAL A 220 2.68 17.25 7.87
C VAL A 220 2.16 15.86 7.48
N SER A 221 2.93 15.15 6.67
CA SER A 221 2.61 13.78 6.27
C SER A 221 3.52 12.76 6.96
N LEU A 222 2.94 11.74 7.58
CA LEU A 222 3.67 10.58 8.10
C LEU A 222 3.61 9.45 7.07
N SER A 223 4.77 9.05 6.53
CA SER A 223 4.90 7.98 5.55
C SER A 223 5.41 6.71 6.19
N PHE A 224 4.59 5.64 6.12
CA PHE A 224 4.90 4.33 6.68
C PHE A 224 4.61 3.17 5.72
N LEU A 225 3.87 3.40 4.63
CA LEU A 225 3.71 2.41 3.57
C LEU A 225 4.98 2.35 2.72
N PRO A 226 5.31 1.22 2.07
CA PRO A 226 6.56 1.07 1.32
C PRO A 226 6.69 2.07 0.15
N PHE A 227 7.81 2.79 0.07
CA PHE A 227 8.12 3.69 -1.06
C PHE A 227 8.35 2.94 -2.37
N SER A 228 8.58 1.64 -2.30
CA SER A 228 8.63 0.75 -3.47
C SER A 228 7.25 0.51 -4.11
N HIS A 229 6.15 0.87 -3.43
CA HIS A 229 4.80 0.80 -3.99
C HIS A 229 4.35 2.15 -4.53
N ILE A 230 3.73 2.16 -5.72
CA ILE A 230 3.31 3.39 -6.40
C ILE A 230 2.39 4.27 -5.55
N PHE A 231 1.53 3.70 -4.71
CA PHE A 231 0.60 4.46 -3.88
C PHE A 231 1.33 5.42 -2.94
N GLU A 232 2.28 4.92 -2.15
CA GLU A 232 3.05 5.77 -1.23
C GLU A 232 4.04 6.65 -1.99
N ARG A 233 4.68 6.13 -3.05
CA ARG A 233 5.64 6.91 -3.83
C ARG A 233 5.00 8.10 -4.54
N ALA A 234 3.82 7.93 -5.13
CA ALA A 234 3.07 9.04 -5.73
C ALA A 234 2.60 10.04 -4.65
N TRP A 235 2.22 9.55 -3.46
CA TRP A 235 1.88 10.40 -2.34
C TRP A 235 3.07 11.22 -1.86
N VAL A 236 4.24 10.61 -1.69
CA VAL A 236 5.50 11.31 -1.34
C VAL A 236 5.83 12.39 -2.37
N ALA A 237 5.73 12.07 -3.66
CA ALA A 237 5.93 13.04 -4.72
C ALA A 237 4.93 14.22 -4.62
N TYR A 238 3.66 13.94 -4.29
CA TYR A 238 2.64 14.96 -4.10
C TYR A 238 2.91 15.84 -2.87
N VAL A 239 3.27 15.24 -1.73
CA VAL A 239 3.64 15.99 -0.50
C VAL A 239 4.78 16.97 -0.78
N LEU A 240 5.85 16.50 -1.44
CA LEU A 240 6.99 17.34 -1.83
C LEU A 240 6.62 18.38 -2.89
N HIS A 241 5.77 18.02 -3.86
CA HIS A 241 5.22 18.96 -4.84
C HIS A 241 4.50 20.13 -4.19
N ARG A 242 3.71 19.86 -3.14
CA ARG A 242 3.00 20.89 -2.37
C ARG A 242 3.91 21.67 -1.39
N GLY A 243 5.13 21.19 -1.16
CA GLY A 243 6.08 21.75 -0.21
C GLY A 243 5.75 21.45 1.25
N ALA A 244 4.91 20.45 1.52
CA ALA A 244 4.56 19.99 2.86
C ALA A 244 5.69 19.16 3.48
N ILE A 245 5.62 18.95 4.80
CA ILE A 245 6.65 18.24 5.56
C ILE A 245 6.42 16.72 5.42
N LEU A 246 7.46 16.01 5.00
CA LEU A 246 7.46 14.55 4.89
C LEU A 246 8.21 13.93 6.09
N CYS A 247 7.50 13.13 6.89
CA CYS A 247 8.04 12.40 8.03
C CYS A 247 8.15 10.93 7.71
N TYR A 248 9.27 10.29 8.07
CA TYR A 248 9.57 8.90 7.75
C TYR A 248 9.40 8.00 8.97
N LEU A 249 8.64 6.92 8.81
CA LEU A 249 8.61 5.82 9.76
C LEU A 249 9.24 4.58 9.11
N GLU A 250 10.40 4.18 9.63
CA GLU A 250 11.16 3.03 9.15
C GLU A 250 10.55 1.71 9.67
N ASP A 251 10.26 1.64 10.98
CA ASP A 251 9.63 0.48 11.62
C ASP A 251 8.12 0.69 11.77
N THR A 252 7.35 -0.02 10.95
CA THR A 252 5.88 0.08 10.94
C THR A 252 5.22 -0.38 12.26
N ASN A 253 5.92 -1.14 13.12
CA ASN A 253 5.42 -1.52 14.44
C ASN A 253 5.30 -0.31 15.38
N GLN A 254 6.08 0.74 15.13
CA GLN A 254 6.09 1.98 15.92
C GLN A 254 5.09 3.05 15.42
N VAL A 255 4.17 2.68 14.51
CA VAL A 255 3.23 3.65 13.92
C VAL A 255 2.39 4.38 14.97
N ARG A 256 2.01 3.69 16.05
CA ARG A 256 1.21 4.25 17.13
C ARG A 256 1.94 5.36 17.88
N GLU A 257 3.20 5.12 18.23
CA GLU A 257 4.09 6.08 18.89
C GLU A 257 4.36 7.26 17.96
N ALA A 258 4.73 6.99 16.71
CA ALA A 258 5.01 8.01 15.70
C ALA A 258 3.82 8.95 15.46
N LEU A 259 2.58 8.43 15.45
CA LEU A 259 1.37 9.24 15.32
C LEU A 259 1.23 10.27 16.45
N THR A 260 1.57 9.90 17.69
CA THR A 260 1.49 10.81 18.84
C THR A 260 2.63 11.80 18.88
N GLU A 261 3.82 11.41 18.41
CA GLU A 261 5.02 12.26 18.37
C GLU A 261 4.97 13.28 17.22
N VAL A 262 4.66 12.82 16.00
CA VAL A 262 4.63 13.63 14.77
C VAL A 262 3.36 14.45 14.67
N ARG A 263 2.23 13.91 15.11
CA ARG A 263 0.88 14.50 15.01
C ARG A 263 0.57 14.91 13.56
N PRO A 264 0.60 13.97 12.61
CA PRO A 264 0.45 14.30 11.19
C PRO A 264 -0.94 14.88 10.91
N THR A 265 -1.02 15.69 9.85
CA THR A 265 -2.29 16.23 9.31
C THR A 265 -2.83 15.36 8.18
N PHE A 266 -1.92 14.62 7.52
CA PHE A 266 -2.21 13.70 6.42
C PHE A 266 -1.37 12.43 6.55
N MET A 267 -1.90 11.30 6.10
CA MET A 267 -1.11 10.08 5.87
C MET A 267 -1.89 9.12 4.98
N CYS A 268 -1.19 8.42 4.10
CA CYS A 268 -1.77 7.29 3.38
C CYS A 268 -1.87 6.06 4.28
N ALA A 269 -2.93 5.29 4.12
CA ALA A 269 -3.06 4.00 4.78
C ALA A 269 -3.84 2.99 3.91
N VAL A 270 -3.65 1.71 4.21
CA VAL A 270 -4.40 0.62 3.57
C VAL A 270 -5.61 0.22 4.43
N PRO A 271 -6.65 -0.44 3.87
CA PRO A 271 -7.85 -0.83 4.62
C PRO A 271 -7.58 -1.53 5.94
N ARG A 272 -6.58 -2.43 5.98
CA ARG A 272 -6.21 -3.16 7.21
C ARG A 272 -5.83 -2.27 8.38
N PHE A 273 -5.22 -1.11 8.11
CA PHE A 273 -4.90 -0.13 9.16
C PHE A 273 -6.18 0.42 9.83
N TYR A 274 -7.17 0.79 9.03
CA TYR A 274 -8.45 1.30 9.53
C TYR A 274 -9.24 0.23 10.25
N GLU A 275 -9.25 -1.01 9.75
CA GLU A 275 -9.90 -2.17 10.37
C GLU A 275 -9.34 -2.45 11.77
N LYS A 276 -8.00 -2.45 11.91
CA LYS A 276 -7.34 -2.66 13.22
C LYS A 276 -7.74 -1.58 14.24
N ILE A 277 -7.76 -0.31 13.83
CA ILE A 277 -8.17 0.79 14.72
C ILE A 277 -9.65 0.66 15.09
N TYR A 278 -10.52 0.45 14.10
CA TYR A 278 -11.95 0.29 14.33
C TYR A 278 -12.26 -0.85 15.29
N SER A 279 -11.67 -2.02 15.05
CA SER A 279 -11.85 -3.21 15.91
C SER A 279 -11.33 -2.97 17.34
N ALA A 280 -10.17 -2.33 17.50
CA ALA A 280 -9.63 -1.99 18.81
C ALA A 280 -10.52 -1.01 19.59
N VAL A 281 -11.11 -0.03 18.89
CA VAL A 281 -12.07 0.91 19.49
C VAL A 281 -13.32 0.18 19.95
N LEU A 282 -13.91 -0.68 19.10
CA LEU A 282 -15.13 -1.43 19.45
C LEU A 282 -14.90 -2.40 20.63
N ASP A 283 -13.77 -3.10 20.66
CA ASP A 283 -13.43 -4.01 21.77
C ASP A 283 -13.31 -3.23 23.09
N LYS A 284 -12.68 -2.05 23.07
CA LYS A 284 -12.59 -1.18 24.25
C LYS A 284 -13.96 -0.67 24.70
N VAL A 285 -14.85 -0.35 23.75
CA VAL A 285 -16.21 0.11 24.05
C VAL A 285 -17.04 -1.03 24.66
N GLN A 286 -16.98 -2.24 24.11
CA GLN A 286 -17.70 -3.41 24.64
C GLN A 286 -17.30 -3.75 26.08
N LYS A 287 -16.04 -3.53 26.45
CA LYS A 287 -15.53 -3.74 27.82
C LYS A 287 -15.85 -2.58 28.78
N ALA A 288 -16.39 -1.46 28.28
CA ALA A 288 -16.69 -0.28 29.09
C ALA A 288 -18.04 -0.41 29.82
N PRO A 289 -18.28 0.36 30.92
CA PRO A 289 -19.60 0.43 31.56
C PRO A 289 -20.69 0.87 30.59
N PHE A 290 -21.92 0.37 30.78
CA PHE A 290 -23.08 0.59 29.91
C PHE A 290 -23.32 2.08 29.56
N ILE A 291 -23.20 2.99 30.53
CA ILE A 291 -23.34 4.43 30.30
C ILE A 291 -22.31 4.95 29.28
N ARG A 292 -21.05 4.48 29.35
CA ARG A 292 -20.00 4.86 28.40
C ARG A 292 -20.28 4.32 27.00
N GLN A 293 -20.82 3.10 26.91
CA GLN A 293 -21.25 2.52 25.63
C GLN A 293 -22.36 3.37 25.01
N MET A 294 -23.39 3.75 25.79
CA MET A 294 -24.47 4.63 25.31
C MET A 294 -23.96 5.98 24.82
N ILE A 295 -23.06 6.63 25.58
CA ILE A 295 -22.47 7.93 25.19
C ILE A 295 -21.66 7.78 23.91
N PHE A 296 -20.90 6.69 23.74
CA PHE A 296 -20.14 6.41 22.51
C PHE A 296 -21.09 6.30 21.31
N HIS A 297 -22.09 5.42 21.37
CA HIS A 297 -23.04 5.23 20.26
C HIS A 297 -23.82 6.51 19.94
N TRP A 298 -24.22 7.27 20.95
CA TRP A 298 -24.84 8.58 20.75
C TRP A 298 -23.90 9.54 20.02
N ALA A 299 -22.62 9.62 20.42
CA ALA A 299 -21.66 10.52 19.82
C ALA A 299 -21.38 10.17 18.34
N ILE A 300 -21.23 8.86 18.03
CA ILE A 300 -21.07 8.38 16.65
C ILE A 300 -22.32 8.73 15.82
N ALA A 301 -23.53 8.50 16.32
CA ALA A 301 -24.77 8.83 15.62
C ALA A 301 -24.91 10.34 15.34
N VAL A 302 -24.50 11.20 16.28
CA VAL A 302 -24.47 12.65 16.09
C VAL A 302 -23.45 13.05 15.02
N GLY A 303 -22.26 12.44 15.05
CA GLY A 303 -21.22 12.64 14.04
C GLY A 303 -21.67 12.20 12.65
N GLN A 304 -22.26 11.02 12.53
CA GLN A 304 -22.82 10.49 11.29
C GLN A 304 -23.87 11.44 10.70
N LYS A 305 -24.85 11.86 11.51
CA LYS A 305 -25.90 12.78 11.04
C LYS A 305 -25.35 14.12 10.56
N ARG A 306 -24.30 14.62 11.21
CA ARG A 306 -23.61 15.85 10.76
C ARG A 306 -22.91 15.60 9.41
N PHE A 307 -22.18 14.50 9.30
CA PHE A 307 -21.48 14.11 8.08
C PHE A 307 -22.47 13.93 6.90
N ASP A 308 -23.59 13.24 7.09
CA ASP A 308 -24.62 13.02 6.05
C ASP A 308 -25.17 14.35 5.48
N LEU A 309 -25.29 15.38 6.30
CA LEU A 309 -25.71 16.70 5.84
C LEU A 309 -24.60 17.40 5.05
N LEU A 310 -23.37 17.36 5.56
CA LEU A 310 -22.22 17.98 4.89
C LEU A 310 -21.90 17.33 3.55
N SER A 311 -21.93 16.00 3.48
CA SER A 311 -21.72 15.24 2.23
C SER A 311 -22.75 15.56 1.15
N GLN A 312 -23.95 16.02 1.54
CA GLN A 312 -25.02 16.48 0.65
C GLN A 312 -25.02 18.00 0.42
N ASN A 313 -23.96 18.72 0.77
CA ASN A 313 -23.87 20.19 0.73
C ASN A 313 -25.02 20.91 1.49
N LYS A 314 -25.60 20.25 2.50
CA LYS A 314 -26.66 20.81 3.31
C LYS A 314 -26.11 21.53 4.55
N LYS A 315 -26.76 22.63 4.93
CA LYS A 315 -26.42 23.35 6.17
C LYS A 315 -26.72 22.49 7.40
N VAL A 316 -25.77 22.43 8.33
CA VAL A 316 -25.95 21.74 9.61
C VAL A 316 -26.82 22.62 10.54
N PRO A 317 -27.97 22.13 11.04
CA PRO A 317 -28.81 22.89 11.97
C PRO A 317 -28.07 23.25 13.26
N PHE A 318 -28.36 24.43 13.82
CA PHE A 318 -27.68 24.95 15.00
C PHE A 318 -27.70 23.99 16.21
N PHE A 319 -28.85 23.35 16.47
CA PHE A 319 -28.96 22.38 17.56
C PHE A 319 -28.09 21.14 17.33
N LEU A 320 -27.98 20.67 16.08
CA LEU A 320 -27.10 19.56 15.76
C LEU A 320 -25.62 19.96 15.92
N GLN A 321 -25.25 21.17 15.56
CA GLN A 321 -23.90 21.69 15.75
C GLN A 321 -23.52 21.77 17.25
N LYS A 322 -24.45 22.20 18.12
CA LYS A 322 -24.22 22.19 19.59
C LYS A 322 -24.08 20.76 20.13
N ARG A 323 -24.96 19.84 19.68
CA ARG A 323 -24.86 18.41 20.07
C ARG A 323 -23.54 17.81 19.59
N TYR A 324 -23.11 18.14 18.37
CA TYR A 324 -21.83 17.69 17.85
C TYR A 324 -20.65 18.22 18.68
N ALA A 325 -20.64 19.48 19.06
CA ALA A 325 -19.60 20.05 19.92
C ALA A 325 -19.51 19.30 21.28
N LEU A 326 -20.65 18.91 21.85
CA LEU A 326 -20.67 18.09 23.07
C LEU A 326 -20.15 16.67 22.82
N ALA A 327 -20.61 16.03 21.75
CA ALA A 327 -20.14 14.69 21.33
C ALA A 327 -18.62 14.70 21.06
N ASP A 328 -18.14 15.75 20.44
CA ASP A 328 -16.73 15.96 20.14
C ASP A 328 -15.89 16.01 21.41
N LYS A 329 -16.29 16.86 22.36
CA LYS A 329 -15.60 17.03 23.66
C LYS A 329 -15.58 15.72 24.47
N LEU A 330 -16.66 14.96 24.46
CA LEU A 330 -16.81 13.76 25.28
C LEU A 330 -16.14 12.52 24.67
N VAL A 331 -16.21 12.36 23.34
CA VAL A 331 -15.85 11.12 22.64
C VAL A 331 -15.00 11.37 21.40
N LEU A 332 -15.48 12.15 20.40
CA LEU A 332 -14.88 12.12 19.05
C LEU A 332 -13.45 12.64 19.02
N SER A 333 -13.16 13.72 19.76
CA SER A 333 -11.78 14.24 19.89
C SER A 333 -10.82 13.23 20.51
N LYS A 334 -11.29 12.39 21.45
CA LYS A 334 -10.47 11.32 22.04
C LYS A 334 -10.19 10.19 21.07
N LEU A 335 -11.11 9.89 20.15
CA LEU A 335 -10.88 8.93 19.08
C LEU A 335 -9.87 9.48 18.07
N ARG A 336 -10.00 10.74 17.67
CA ARG A 336 -9.00 11.38 16.79
C ARG A 336 -7.61 11.46 17.42
N SER A 337 -7.50 11.61 18.75
CA SER A 337 -6.20 11.64 19.44
C SER A 337 -5.42 10.32 19.34
N LEU A 338 -6.09 9.18 19.03
CA LEU A 338 -5.41 7.93 18.71
C LEU A 338 -4.54 8.02 17.45
N LEU A 339 -4.86 8.98 16.57
CA LEU A 339 -4.14 9.27 15.33
C LEU A 339 -3.36 10.61 15.43
N GLY A 340 -2.96 11.04 16.63
CA GLY A 340 -2.22 12.27 16.85
C GLY A 340 -3.10 13.54 16.96
N GLY A 341 -4.40 13.44 16.71
CA GLY A 341 -5.40 14.49 16.93
C GLY A 341 -5.42 15.63 15.91
N GLN A 342 -4.55 15.62 14.89
CA GLN A 342 -4.45 16.66 13.86
C GLN A 342 -4.84 16.18 12.46
N ILE A 343 -5.09 14.87 12.28
CA ILE A 343 -5.45 14.29 10.98
C ILE A 343 -6.70 14.98 10.42
N LYS A 344 -6.56 15.52 9.23
CA LYS A 344 -7.63 16.13 8.42
C LYS A 344 -8.16 15.16 7.39
N MET A 345 -7.26 14.49 6.67
CA MET A 345 -7.60 13.59 5.58
C MET A 345 -6.63 12.41 5.55
N MET A 346 -7.15 11.25 5.16
CA MET A 346 -6.35 10.04 4.99
C MET A 346 -6.70 9.35 3.67
N PRO A 347 -5.84 9.41 2.65
CA PRO A 347 -5.98 8.59 1.45
C PRO A 347 -5.92 7.10 1.82
N CYS A 348 -6.83 6.32 1.24
CA CYS A 348 -6.95 4.88 1.43
C CYS A 348 -6.94 4.20 0.06
N GLY A 349 -6.16 3.15 -0.10
CA GLY A 349 -6.06 2.45 -1.38
C GLY A 349 -5.48 1.06 -1.26
N GLY A 350 -5.32 0.39 -2.40
CA GLY A 350 -4.69 -0.93 -2.50
C GLY A 350 -5.61 -2.13 -2.27
N ALA A 351 -6.76 -1.95 -1.59
CA ALA A 351 -7.80 -2.96 -1.40
C ALA A 351 -9.15 -2.29 -1.10
N LYS A 352 -10.24 -3.09 -1.08
CA LYS A 352 -11.57 -2.60 -0.73
C LYS A 352 -11.64 -2.24 0.75
N LEU A 353 -12.18 -1.06 1.05
CA LEU A 353 -12.52 -0.64 2.40
C LEU A 353 -13.98 -0.98 2.69
N GLU A 354 -14.26 -1.58 3.86
CA GLU A 354 -15.63 -1.83 4.31
C GLU A 354 -16.37 -0.49 4.54
N PRO A 355 -17.54 -0.27 3.95
CA PRO A 355 -18.28 0.99 4.02
C PRO A 355 -18.52 1.50 5.44
N THR A 356 -18.85 0.60 6.37
CA THR A 356 -19.10 0.94 7.77
C THR A 356 -17.87 1.51 8.47
N ILE A 357 -16.67 1.07 8.08
CA ILE A 357 -15.41 1.58 8.61
C ILE A 357 -15.14 2.99 8.06
N GLY A 358 -15.29 3.19 6.76
CA GLY A 358 -15.17 4.52 6.16
C GLY A 358 -16.12 5.53 6.81
N LEU A 359 -17.40 5.19 6.93
CA LEU A 359 -18.40 6.03 7.59
C LEU A 359 -18.10 6.30 9.07
N PHE A 360 -17.53 5.33 9.79
CA PHE A 360 -17.08 5.54 11.16
C PHE A 360 -16.02 6.66 11.25
N PHE A 361 -14.99 6.63 10.41
CA PHE A 361 -13.96 7.66 10.41
C PHE A 361 -14.50 9.03 10.01
N HIS A 362 -15.39 9.11 9.02
CA HIS A 362 -16.09 10.35 8.69
C HIS A 362 -16.93 10.86 9.86
N SER A 363 -17.61 9.98 10.60
CA SER A 363 -18.42 10.34 11.77
C SER A 363 -17.58 10.96 12.89
N ILE A 364 -16.33 10.54 13.06
CA ILE A 364 -15.42 11.13 14.04
C ILE A 364 -14.68 12.37 13.51
N GLY A 365 -14.95 12.79 12.28
CA GLY A 365 -14.39 14.00 11.67
C GLY A 365 -13.04 13.79 10.96
N ILE A 366 -12.74 12.57 10.54
CA ILE A 366 -11.57 12.25 9.70
C ILE A 366 -12.06 11.95 8.28
N ASN A 367 -11.58 12.72 7.30
CA ASN A 367 -11.94 12.56 5.91
C ASN A 367 -11.14 11.41 5.27
N ILE A 368 -11.77 10.27 5.06
CA ILE A 368 -11.18 9.15 4.31
C ILE A 368 -11.41 9.38 2.82
N LYS A 369 -10.33 9.33 2.04
CA LYS A 369 -10.34 9.40 0.58
C LYS A 369 -10.00 8.02 0.00
N LEU A 370 -11.02 7.17 -0.15
CA LEU A 370 -10.81 5.88 -0.80
C LEU A 370 -10.56 6.10 -2.28
N GLY A 371 -9.40 5.64 -2.76
CA GLY A 371 -8.98 5.71 -4.15
C GLY A 371 -8.77 4.34 -4.77
N TYR A 372 -9.01 4.24 -6.06
CA TYR A 372 -8.71 3.10 -6.90
C TYR A 372 -7.65 3.48 -7.94
N GLY A 373 -6.77 2.54 -8.19
CA GLY A 373 -5.77 2.60 -9.23
C GLY A 373 -4.74 1.48 -9.09
N MET A 374 -3.76 1.51 -9.94
CA MET A 374 -2.73 0.48 -10.05
C MET A 374 -1.39 1.12 -10.42
N THR A 375 -0.33 0.33 -10.43
CA THR A 375 1.00 0.83 -10.82
C THR A 375 0.98 1.37 -12.24
N GLU A 376 0.29 0.68 -13.13
CA GLU A 376 0.14 1.01 -14.54
C GLU A 376 -0.67 2.31 -14.80
N THR A 377 -1.32 2.87 -13.78
CA THR A 377 -2.04 4.15 -13.83
C THR A 377 -1.42 5.24 -12.95
N THR A 378 -0.15 5.10 -12.59
CA THR A 378 0.58 6.06 -11.74
C THR A 378 -0.20 6.40 -10.46
N ALA A 379 -0.76 5.41 -9.80
CA ALA A 379 -1.58 5.35 -8.60
C ALA A 379 -3.09 5.53 -8.85
N THR A 380 -3.64 6.74 -9.04
CA THR A 380 -5.07 7.00 -8.81
C THR A 380 -5.87 7.23 -10.10
N VAL A 381 -6.93 6.45 -10.30
CA VAL A 381 -7.91 6.59 -11.39
C VAL A 381 -9.21 7.20 -10.90
N SER A 382 -9.66 6.80 -9.71
CA SER A 382 -10.87 7.34 -9.06
C SER A 382 -10.65 7.52 -7.57
N CYS A 383 -11.44 8.42 -6.96
CA CYS A 383 -11.35 8.71 -5.53
C CYS A 383 -12.71 9.17 -4.99
N TRP A 384 -13.00 8.89 -3.72
CA TRP A 384 -14.16 9.47 -3.05
C TRP A 384 -14.09 10.99 -3.08
N ASP A 385 -15.16 11.61 -3.52
CA ASP A 385 -15.36 13.06 -3.45
C ASP A 385 -15.67 13.48 -2.00
N ASP A 386 -15.52 14.76 -1.68
CA ASP A 386 -15.94 15.31 -0.38
C ASP A 386 -17.47 15.38 -0.25
N HIS A 387 -18.14 15.44 -1.37
CA HIS A 387 -19.58 15.60 -1.48
C HIS A 387 -20.18 14.54 -2.40
N HIS A 388 -21.38 14.06 -2.05
CA HIS A 388 -22.15 13.13 -2.89
C HIS A 388 -21.41 11.83 -3.24
N PHE A 389 -20.56 11.33 -2.34
CA PHE A 389 -19.92 10.04 -2.55
C PHE A 389 -20.79 8.87 -2.06
N ASN A 390 -20.67 7.74 -2.73
CA ASN A 390 -21.28 6.49 -2.32
C ASN A 390 -20.24 5.63 -1.57
N PRO A 391 -20.44 5.28 -0.29
CA PRO A 391 -19.45 4.55 0.49
C PRO A 391 -19.19 3.11 -0.02
N ASN A 392 -20.06 2.58 -0.88
CA ASN A 392 -19.86 1.28 -1.52
C ASN A 392 -19.03 1.38 -2.82
N SER A 393 -18.83 2.59 -3.34
CA SER A 393 -18.08 2.85 -4.57
C SER A 393 -16.58 3.02 -4.31
N ILE A 394 -15.80 3.04 -5.39
CA ILE A 394 -14.40 3.49 -5.40
C ILE A 394 -14.25 4.96 -5.84
N GLY A 395 -15.37 5.70 -5.78
CA GLY A 395 -15.43 7.14 -6.02
C GLY A 395 -15.64 7.54 -7.46
N LYS A 396 -15.52 8.83 -7.71
CA LYS A 396 -15.59 9.44 -9.03
C LYS A 396 -14.23 9.45 -9.71
N LEU A 397 -14.22 9.56 -11.02
CA LEU A 397 -12.98 9.66 -11.78
C LEU A 397 -12.16 10.87 -11.36
N MET A 398 -10.86 10.67 -11.27
CA MET A 398 -9.91 11.76 -11.09
C MET A 398 -9.95 12.69 -12.32
N PRO A 399 -9.65 14.00 -12.15
CA PRO A 399 -9.53 14.91 -13.27
C PRO A 399 -8.61 14.37 -14.37
N ASN A 400 -9.06 14.48 -15.61
CA ASN A 400 -8.35 13.99 -16.81
C ASN A 400 -8.18 12.45 -16.92
N ALA A 401 -8.86 11.67 -16.09
CA ALA A 401 -9.01 10.22 -16.27
C ALA A 401 -10.23 9.93 -17.15
N GLU A 402 -10.07 9.03 -18.10
CA GLU A 402 -11.15 8.49 -18.92
C GLU A 402 -11.30 7.00 -18.64
N VAL A 403 -12.53 6.58 -18.32
CA VAL A 403 -12.87 5.19 -18.05
C VAL A 403 -14.08 4.78 -18.86
N LYS A 404 -13.99 3.62 -19.50
CA LYS A 404 -15.15 2.95 -20.11
C LYS A 404 -15.24 1.51 -19.58
N ILE A 405 -16.46 0.97 -19.61
CA ILE A 405 -16.72 -0.43 -19.29
C ILE A 405 -16.69 -1.22 -20.59
N GLY A 406 -15.78 -2.17 -20.68
CA GLY A 406 -15.56 -3.03 -21.83
C GLY A 406 -16.31 -4.35 -21.75
N GLU A 407 -15.84 -5.33 -22.52
CA GLU A 407 -16.34 -6.70 -22.47
C GLU A 407 -16.12 -7.33 -21.08
N ASN A 408 -17.02 -8.21 -20.66
CA ASN A 408 -17.02 -8.82 -19.33
C ASN A 408 -17.03 -7.81 -18.18
N ASN A 409 -17.58 -6.63 -18.41
CA ASN A 409 -17.60 -5.48 -17.51
C ASN A 409 -16.19 -4.98 -17.11
N GLU A 410 -15.16 -5.25 -17.90
CA GLU A 410 -13.80 -4.82 -17.60
C GLU A 410 -13.69 -3.31 -17.56
N ILE A 411 -13.09 -2.77 -16.50
CA ILE A 411 -12.72 -1.36 -16.37
C ILE A 411 -11.53 -1.10 -17.30
N LEU A 412 -11.74 -0.24 -18.28
CA LEU A 412 -10.73 0.19 -19.25
C LEU A 412 -10.37 1.64 -18.97
N VAL A 413 -9.06 1.95 -18.85
CA VAL A 413 -8.59 3.28 -18.44
C VAL A 413 -7.72 3.91 -19.52
N ARG A 414 -7.95 5.21 -19.78
CA ARG A 414 -7.11 6.06 -20.65
C ARG A 414 -6.83 7.39 -19.98
N GLY A 415 -5.67 7.98 -20.21
CA GLY A 415 -5.29 9.29 -19.70
C GLY A 415 -3.77 9.42 -19.59
N GLY A 416 -3.33 10.65 -19.30
CA GLY A 416 -1.89 10.94 -19.21
C GLY A 416 -1.16 10.23 -18.07
N MET A 417 -1.91 9.69 -17.10
CA MET A 417 -1.36 8.90 -15.99
C MET A 417 -1.07 7.44 -16.38
N VAL A 418 -1.50 6.96 -17.53
CA VAL A 418 -1.32 5.56 -17.95
C VAL A 418 0.13 5.32 -18.38
N MET A 419 0.71 4.21 -17.95
CA MET A 419 2.09 3.79 -18.21
C MET A 419 2.49 3.82 -19.69
N LYS A 420 3.79 3.86 -19.95
CA LYS A 420 4.35 3.70 -21.30
C LYS A 420 4.40 2.25 -21.78
N GLY A 421 4.27 1.30 -20.88
CA GLY A 421 4.31 -0.13 -21.12
C GLY A 421 5.15 -0.88 -20.11
N TYR A 422 5.38 -2.16 -20.37
CA TYR A 422 6.23 -3.01 -19.57
C TYR A 422 7.66 -3.06 -20.13
N TYR A 423 8.64 -2.80 -19.28
CA TYR A 423 10.06 -2.75 -19.66
C TYR A 423 10.52 -4.09 -20.24
N LYS A 424 11.15 -4.05 -21.44
CA LYS A 424 11.61 -5.21 -22.22
C LYS A 424 10.52 -6.27 -22.50
N LYS A 425 9.23 -5.90 -22.43
CA LYS A 425 8.10 -6.83 -22.65
C LYS A 425 7.08 -6.23 -23.63
N PRO A 426 7.43 -6.11 -24.93
CA PRO A 426 6.55 -5.48 -25.93
C PRO A 426 5.26 -6.24 -26.19
N GLU A 427 5.28 -7.58 -26.17
CA GLU A 427 4.10 -8.41 -26.38
C GLU A 427 3.09 -8.25 -25.24
N GLU A 428 3.54 -8.32 -23.98
CA GLU A 428 2.68 -8.09 -22.82
C GLU A 428 2.18 -6.65 -22.76
N THR A 429 2.97 -5.71 -23.26
CA THR A 429 2.52 -4.31 -23.41
C THR A 429 1.38 -4.23 -24.42
N ALA A 430 1.52 -4.81 -25.61
CA ALA A 430 0.47 -4.82 -26.62
C ALA A 430 -0.82 -5.49 -26.11
N GLN A 431 -0.69 -6.59 -25.35
CA GLN A 431 -1.83 -7.28 -24.75
C GLN A 431 -2.53 -6.47 -23.65
N ALA A 432 -1.81 -5.58 -22.97
CA ALA A 432 -2.36 -4.75 -21.90
C ALA A 432 -3.28 -3.63 -22.40
N PHE A 433 -3.23 -3.29 -23.67
CA PHE A 433 -4.04 -2.23 -24.27
C PHE A 433 -5.09 -2.78 -25.23
N THR A 434 -6.16 -2.03 -25.40
CA THR A 434 -7.14 -2.21 -26.47
C THR A 434 -6.62 -1.54 -27.75
N GLU A 435 -7.21 -1.87 -28.91
CA GLU A 435 -6.86 -1.25 -30.19
C GLU A 435 -7.04 0.29 -30.20
N ASP A 436 -8.01 0.80 -29.43
CA ASP A 436 -8.26 2.24 -29.26
C ASP A 436 -7.50 2.88 -28.08
N GLY A 437 -6.49 2.17 -27.54
CA GLY A 437 -5.50 2.71 -26.61
C GLY A 437 -5.93 2.79 -25.14
N PHE A 438 -6.96 2.07 -24.72
CA PHE A 438 -7.29 1.93 -23.30
C PHE A 438 -6.50 0.81 -22.64
N LEU A 439 -5.99 1.07 -21.46
CA LEU A 439 -5.39 0.05 -20.59
C LEU A 439 -6.47 -0.89 -20.04
N LYS A 440 -6.27 -2.18 -20.19
CA LYS A 440 -7.06 -3.26 -19.58
C LYS A 440 -6.62 -3.45 -18.14
N THR A 441 -7.49 -3.14 -17.18
CA THR A 441 -7.11 -3.22 -15.76
C THR A 441 -7.16 -4.65 -15.21
N GLY A 442 -8.00 -5.50 -15.79
CA GLY A 442 -8.31 -6.82 -15.26
C GLY A 442 -9.26 -6.78 -14.08
N ASP A 443 -9.82 -5.63 -13.74
CA ASP A 443 -10.87 -5.44 -12.75
C ASP A 443 -12.21 -5.22 -13.48
N ALA A 444 -13.30 -5.85 -13.01
CA ALA A 444 -14.64 -5.62 -13.51
C ALA A 444 -15.36 -4.56 -12.68
N GLY A 445 -16.18 -3.75 -13.32
CA GLY A 445 -16.90 -2.69 -12.63
C GLY A 445 -18.06 -2.11 -13.41
N GLU A 446 -18.73 -1.14 -12.78
CA GLU A 446 -19.87 -0.41 -13.33
C GLU A 446 -19.93 0.99 -12.76
N PHE A 447 -20.71 1.86 -13.41
CA PHE A 447 -21.02 3.20 -12.93
C PHE A 447 -22.47 3.25 -12.41
N ASP A 448 -22.69 4.00 -11.32
CA ASP A 448 -24.05 4.40 -10.95
C ASP A 448 -24.51 5.64 -11.74
N ALA A 449 -25.75 6.05 -11.51
CA ALA A 449 -26.35 7.22 -12.17
C ALA A 449 -25.67 8.55 -11.78
N ASP A 450 -24.98 8.59 -10.65
CA ASP A 450 -24.26 9.77 -10.13
C ASP A 450 -22.80 9.82 -10.60
N GLY A 451 -22.35 8.83 -11.39
CA GLY A 451 -21.00 8.73 -11.95
C GLY A 451 -19.96 8.19 -10.97
N ASN A 452 -20.38 7.52 -9.90
CA ASN A 452 -19.47 6.77 -9.06
C ASN A 452 -19.11 5.44 -9.71
N LEU A 453 -17.82 5.09 -9.68
CA LEU A 453 -17.29 3.82 -10.17
C LEU A 453 -17.33 2.76 -9.06
N PHE A 454 -17.73 1.54 -9.41
CA PHE A 454 -17.73 0.38 -8.52
C PHE A 454 -16.83 -0.69 -9.09
N ILE A 455 -16.07 -1.37 -8.24
CA ILE A 455 -15.46 -2.65 -8.57
C ILE A 455 -16.46 -3.74 -8.17
N THR A 456 -16.87 -4.52 -9.14
CA THR A 456 -17.76 -5.68 -8.92
C THR A 456 -16.96 -6.94 -8.68
N ASP A 457 -15.84 -7.10 -9.40
CA ASP A 457 -14.99 -8.29 -9.29
C ASP A 457 -13.58 -8.07 -9.84
N ARG A 458 -12.73 -9.09 -9.70
CA ARG A 458 -11.40 -9.14 -10.32
C ARG A 458 -11.35 -10.28 -11.34
N ILE A 459 -11.38 -9.94 -12.62
CA ILE A 459 -11.52 -10.89 -13.73
C ILE A 459 -10.46 -12.00 -13.67
N LYS A 460 -9.21 -11.66 -13.35
CA LYS A 460 -8.08 -12.60 -13.28
C LYS A 460 -8.04 -13.46 -12.01
N GLU A 461 -8.84 -13.15 -11.00
CA GLU A 461 -8.87 -13.87 -9.71
C GLU A 461 -10.17 -14.64 -9.50
N LEU A 462 -11.13 -14.53 -10.42
CA LEU A 462 -12.32 -15.34 -10.39
C LEU A 462 -11.97 -16.83 -10.42
N MET A 463 -12.49 -17.57 -9.44
CA MET A 463 -12.38 -19.01 -9.39
C MET A 463 -13.62 -19.65 -9.98
N LYS A 464 -13.45 -20.66 -10.81
CA LYS A 464 -14.57 -21.42 -11.36
C LYS A 464 -14.69 -22.77 -10.67
N THR A 465 -15.76 -22.97 -9.91
CA THR A 465 -16.01 -24.26 -9.27
C THR A 465 -16.23 -25.36 -10.30
N SER A 466 -16.07 -26.63 -9.90
CA SER A 466 -16.35 -27.78 -10.78
C SER A 466 -17.80 -27.83 -11.30
N ASN A 467 -18.72 -27.13 -10.64
CA ASN A 467 -20.12 -26.98 -11.04
C ASN A 467 -20.37 -25.74 -11.93
N GLY A 468 -19.31 -25.10 -12.41
CA GLY A 468 -19.38 -23.94 -13.33
C GLY A 468 -19.76 -22.61 -12.70
N LYS A 469 -19.87 -22.51 -11.37
CA LYS A 469 -20.15 -21.25 -10.66
C LYS A 469 -18.88 -20.44 -10.51
N TYR A 470 -18.97 -19.13 -10.77
CA TYR A 470 -17.88 -18.19 -10.51
C TYR A 470 -17.92 -17.74 -9.06
N ILE A 471 -16.75 -17.73 -8.43
CA ILE A 471 -16.52 -17.30 -7.04
C ILE A 471 -15.55 -16.14 -7.06
N ALA A 472 -15.93 -15.05 -6.38
CA ALA A 472 -15.08 -13.89 -6.11
C ALA A 472 -14.34 -14.08 -4.77
N PRO A 473 -13.12 -14.63 -4.75
CA PRO A 473 -12.49 -15.02 -3.49
C PRO A 473 -12.21 -13.81 -2.59
N GLN A 474 -11.80 -12.67 -3.15
CA GLN A 474 -11.52 -11.45 -2.37
C GLN A 474 -12.76 -10.90 -1.68
N TYR A 475 -13.94 -11.04 -2.29
CA TYR A 475 -15.19 -10.61 -1.66
C TYR A 475 -15.50 -11.44 -0.40
N ILE A 476 -15.35 -12.77 -0.49
CA ILE A 476 -15.57 -13.69 0.63
C ILE A 476 -14.50 -13.46 1.72
N GLU A 477 -13.24 -13.33 1.32
CA GLU A 477 -12.13 -13.02 2.23
C GLU A 477 -12.35 -11.71 2.99
N GLY A 478 -12.81 -10.67 2.31
CA GLY A 478 -13.13 -9.38 2.94
C GLY A 478 -14.30 -9.47 3.91
N LYS A 479 -15.29 -10.33 3.65
CA LYS A 479 -16.43 -10.55 4.55
C LYS A 479 -16.05 -11.32 5.82
N ILE A 480 -15.26 -12.37 5.68
CA ILE A 480 -14.89 -13.27 6.79
C ILE A 480 -13.67 -12.77 7.53
N GLY A 481 -12.67 -12.23 6.81
CA GLY A 481 -11.37 -11.80 7.36
C GLY A 481 -11.42 -10.57 8.27
N LYS A 482 -12.57 -9.87 8.35
CA LYS A 482 -12.79 -8.77 9.30
C LYS A 482 -13.00 -9.23 10.75
N ASP A 483 -13.14 -10.54 10.98
CA ASP A 483 -13.33 -11.08 12.32
C ASP A 483 -12.03 -10.96 13.15
N LYS A 484 -12.19 -10.55 14.42
CA LYS A 484 -11.05 -10.35 15.33
C LYS A 484 -10.20 -11.60 15.60
N PHE A 485 -10.74 -12.78 15.35
CA PHE A 485 -10.03 -14.05 15.52
C PHE A 485 -9.30 -14.50 14.25
N ILE A 486 -9.44 -13.75 13.14
CA ILE A 486 -8.83 -14.08 11.85
C ILE A 486 -7.75 -13.05 11.51
N GLU A 487 -6.51 -13.51 11.40
CA GLU A 487 -5.39 -12.67 10.94
C GLU A 487 -5.25 -12.68 9.41
N GLN A 488 -5.34 -13.89 8.80
CA GLN A 488 -5.30 -14.05 7.34
C GLN A 488 -6.27 -15.16 6.92
N ILE A 489 -6.82 -15.02 5.72
CA ILE A 489 -7.72 -16.03 5.14
C ILE A 489 -7.43 -16.16 3.64
N ALA A 490 -7.39 -17.39 3.15
CA ALA A 490 -7.29 -17.70 1.73
C ALA A 490 -8.46 -18.61 1.31
N ILE A 491 -9.28 -18.13 0.39
CA ILE A 491 -10.39 -18.88 -0.19
C ILE A 491 -9.89 -19.83 -1.27
N ILE A 492 -10.40 -21.04 -1.25
CA ILE A 492 -10.11 -22.13 -2.18
C ILE A 492 -11.43 -22.58 -2.82
N ALA A 493 -11.56 -22.44 -4.14
CA ALA A 493 -12.77 -22.81 -4.87
C ALA A 493 -12.50 -23.30 -6.30
N ASP A 494 -11.32 -22.95 -6.87
CA ASP A 494 -11.02 -23.21 -8.27
C ASP A 494 -10.98 -24.71 -8.56
N ALA A 495 -11.79 -25.14 -9.56
CA ALA A 495 -12.03 -26.53 -9.92
C ALA A 495 -12.52 -27.43 -8.75
N LYS A 496 -12.98 -26.86 -7.64
CA LYS A 496 -13.46 -27.59 -6.46
C LYS A 496 -14.99 -27.64 -6.40
N LYS A 497 -15.54 -28.64 -5.65
CA LYS A 497 -17.00 -28.86 -5.55
C LYS A 497 -17.73 -27.76 -4.76
N TYR A 498 -17.06 -27.11 -3.83
CA TYR A 498 -17.56 -26.07 -2.96
C TYR A 498 -16.43 -25.17 -2.48
N VAL A 499 -16.78 -24.05 -1.88
CA VAL A 499 -15.80 -23.11 -1.32
C VAL A 499 -15.25 -23.65 0.00
N SER A 500 -13.95 -23.65 0.16
CA SER A 500 -13.26 -23.88 1.44
C SER A 500 -12.28 -22.76 1.75
N ALA A 501 -11.74 -22.73 2.98
CA ALA A 501 -10.82 -21.70 3.41
C ALA A 501 -9.62 -22.27 4.19
N LEU A 502 -8.46 -21.67 3.97
CA LEU A 502 -7.32 -21.76 4.88
C LEU A 502 -7.32 -20.48 5.74
N ILE A 503 -7.30 -20.62 7.05
CA ILE A 503 -7.43 -19.50 7.99
C ILE A 503 -6.23 -19.49 8.92
N VAL A 504 -5.54 -18.38 8.98
CA VAL A 504 -4.54 -18.09 10.01
C VAL A 504 -5.24 -17.32 11.13
N PRO A 505 -5.31 -17.89 12.35
CA PRO A 505 -5.92 -17.23 13.48
C PRO A 505 -5.12 -16.03 13.97
N CYS A 506 -5.82 -15.03 14.51
CA CYS A 506 -5.22 -14.03 15.37
C CYS A 506 -4.93 -14.69 16.73
N PHE A 507 -3.71 -15.15 16.92
CA PHE A 507 -3.35 -15.95 18.09
C PHE A 507 -3.59 -15.24 19.42
N ASP A 508 -3.34 -13.93 19.51
CA ASP A 508 -3.60 -13.15 20.72
C ASP A 508 -5.07 -13.27 21.15
N SER A 509 -6.00 -13.16 20.19
CA SER A 509 -7.42 -13.28 20.44
C SER A 509 -7.83 -14.71 20.80
N VAL A 510 -7.26 -15.72 20.13
CA VAL A 510 -7.58 -17.13 20.38
C VAL A 510 -7.02 -17.58 21.73
N GLU A 511 -5.80 -17.21 22.09
CA GLU A 511 -5.18 -17.51 23.37
C GLU A 511 -5.93 -16.83 24.53
N GLU A 512 -6.38 -15.57 24.37
CA GLU A 512 -7.25 -14.90 25.34
C GLU A 512 -8.57 -15.65 25.53
N TYR A 513 -9.17 -16.13 24.44
CA TYR A 513 -10.42 -16.91 24.47
C TYR A 513 -10.22 -18.27 25.15
N ALA A 514 -9.15 -18.98 24.82
CA ALA A 514 -8.79 -20.25 25.43
C ALA A 514 -8.57 -20.11 26.95
N LYS A 515 -7.91 -19.03 27.38
CA LYS A 515 -7.70 -18.72 28.80
C LYS A 515 -9.01 -18.49 29.53
N LYS A 516 -10.01 -17.83 28.92
CA LYS A 516 -11.34 -17.64 29.52
C LYS A 516 -12.10 -18.95 29.71
N LEU A 517 -11.87 -19.92 28.83
CA LEU A 517 -12.48 -21.26 28.89
C LEU A 517 -11.65 -22.27 29.69
N ASN A 518 -10.52 -21.85 30.27
CA ASN A 518 -9.55 -22.71 30.97
C ASN A 518 -9.06 -23.90 30.10
N ILE A 519 -8.94 -23.69 28.78
CA ILE A 519 -8.40 -24.70 27.85
C ILE A 519 -6.91 -24.84 28.11
N LYS A 520 -6.47 -26.10 28.37
CA LYS A 520 -5.04 -26.45 28.51
C LYS A 520 -4.53 -26.96 27.16
N TYR A 521 -3.38 -26.49 26.72
CA TYR A 521 -2.72 -26.92 25.49
C TYR A 521 -1.19 -26.78 25.66
N GLN A 522 -0.43 -27.58 24.92
CA GLN A 522 1.04 -27.56 24.97
C GLN A 522 1.62 -26.58 23.94
N ASP A 523 1.00 -26.54 22.75
CA ASP A 523 1.41 -25.68 21.66
C ASP A 523 0.20 -25.13 20.85
N ARG A 524 0.47 -24.25 19.91
CA ARG A 524 -0.56 -23.65 19.03
C ARG A 524 -1.27 -24.67 18.15
N MET A 525 -0.57 -25.73 17.74
CA MET A 525 -1.20 -26.79 16.90
C MET A 525 -2.24 -27.59 17.69
N GLU A 526 -1.97 -27.89 18.93
CA GLU A 526 -2.93 -28.55 19.82
C GLU A 526 -4.13 -27.63 20.10
N LEU A 527 -3.87 -26.36 20.39
CA LEU A 527 -4.91 -25.35 20.59
C LEU A 527 -5.88 -25.29 19.40
N LEU A 528 -5.37 -25.25 18.17
CA LEU A 528 -6.18 -25.15 16.95
C LEU A 528 -7.01 -26.42 16.65
N LYS A 529 -6.67 -27.56 17.23
CA LYS A 529 -7.43 -28.83 17.11
C LYS A 529 -8.50 -28.96 18.20
N HIS A 530 -8.50 -28.08 19.19
CA HIS A 530 -9.45 -28.17 20.29
C HIS A 530 -10.89 -27.91 19.80
N SER A 531 -11.81 -28.77 20.19
CA SER A 531 -13.21 -28.74 19.71
C SER A 531 -13.92 -27.41 19.94
N GLU A 532 -13.70 -26.76 21.12
CA GLU A 532 -14.30 -25.46 21.44
C GLU A 532 -13.75 -24.32 20.55
N ILE A 533 -12.47 -24.41 20.15
CA ILE A 533 -11.87 -23.44 19.24
C ILE A 533 -12.45 -23.61 17.83
N ILE A 534 -12.52 -24.85 17.33
CA ILE A 534 -13.11 -25.16 16.01
C ILE A 534 -14.56 -24.69 15.98
N LYS A 535 -15.36 -25.05 16.99
CA LYS A 535 -16.77 -24.65 17.11
C LYS A 535 -16.96 -23.12 17.15
N MET A 536 -16.07 -22.42 17.83
CA MET A 536 -16.09 -20.96 17.84
C MET A 536 -15.89 -20.38 16.45
N PHE A 537 -14.90 -20.88 15.68
CA PHE A 537 -14.69 -20.46 14.29
C PHE A 537 -15.88 -20.81 13.39
N GLU A 538 -16.44 -22.02 13.49
CA GLU A 538 -17.63 -22.42 12.74
C GLU A 538 -18.79 -21.45 12.93
N GLN A 539 -19.14 -21.14 14.17
CA GLN A 539 -20.24 -20.22 14.50
C GLN A 539 -19.99 -18.81 13.96
N ARG A 540 -18.74 -18.33 14.04
CA ARG A 540 -18.38 -17.00 13.56
C ARG A 540 -18.44 -16.92 12.04
N ILE A 541 -17.84 -17.89 11.33
CA ILE A 541 -17.89 -17.98 9.88
C ILE A 541 -19.34 -18.06 9.41
N GLU A 542 -20.15 -18.93 10.01
CA GLU A 542 -21.59 -19.03 9.69
C GLU A 542 -22.32 -17.70 9.83
N SER A 543 -22.05 -16.96 10.91
CA SER A 543 -22.64 -15.64 11.13
C SER A 543 -22.21 -14.60 10.09
N LEU A 544 -20.93 -14.60 9.71
CA LEU A 544 -20.34 -13.61 8.79
C LEU A 544 -20.73 -13.82 7.32
N GLN A 545 -21.08 -15.05 6.97
CA GLN A 545 -21.41 -15.42 5.59
C GLN A 545 -22.92 -15.52 5.30
N LYS A 546 -23.79 -15.10 6.23
CA LYS A 546 -25.26 -15.17 6.08
C LYS A 546 -25.80 -14.47 4.82
N GLU A 547 -25.15 -13.37 4.44
CA GLU A 547 -25.52 -12.58 3.26
C GLU A 547 -24.94 -13.12 1.95
N LEU A 548 -24.02 -14.09 2.01
CA LEU A 548 -23.43 -14.70 0.82
C LEU A 548 -24.38 -15.70 0.19
N ALA A 549 -24.37 -15.79 -1.14
CA ALA A 549 -25.12 -16.82 -1.84
C ALA A 549 -24.65 -18.21 -1.39
N HIS A 550 -25.55 -19.19 -1.38
CA HIS A 550 -25.26 -20.53 -0.85
C HIS A 550 -24.03 -21.21 -1.48
N PHE A 551 -23.75 -20.94 -2.75
CA PHE A 551 -22.60 -21.47 -3.46
C PHE A 551 -21.28 -20.73 -3.16
N GLU A 552 -21.34 -19.52 -2.58
CA GLU A 552 -20.19 -18.73 -2.15
C GLU A 552 -19.78 -19.00 -0.70
N GLN A 553 -20.66 -19.65 0.07
CA GLN A 553 -20.41 -19.92 1.49
C GLN A 553 -19.31 -20.96 1.68
N VAL A 554 -18.38 -20.65 2.58
CA VAL A 554 -17.32 -21.57 3.04
C VAL A 554 -17.97 -22.77 3.73
N LYS A 555 -17.78 -23.95 3.17
CA LYS A 555 -18.33 -25.21 3.69
C LYS A 555 -17.35 -25.97 4.57
N LYS A 556 -16.07 -25.79 4.36
CA LYS A 556 -14.99 -26.35 5.20
C LYS A 556 -13.86 -25.37 5.32
N PHE A 557 -13.14 -25.40 6.43
CA PHE A 557 -11.95 -24.62 6.65
C PHE A 557 -10.89 -25.42 7.42
N THR A 558 -9.66 -24.98 7.33
CA THR A 558 -8.55 -25.48 8.16
C THR A 558 -7.83 -24.30 8.80
N LEU A 559 -7.59 -24.40 10.11
CA LEU A 559 -6.81 -23.44 10.86
C LEU A 559 -5.31 -23.74 10.70
N LEU A 560 -4.53 -22.72 10.32
CA LEU A 560 -3.07 -22.84 10.14
C LEU A 560 -2.35 -22.28 11.37
N SER A 561 -1.29 -22.95 11.79
CA SER A 561 -0.46 -22.54 12.92
C SER A 561 0.59 -21.47 12.57
N GLN A 562 0.82 -21.24 11.27
CA GLN A 562 1.78 -20.27 10.76
C GLN A 562 1.10 -19.29 9.81
N ALA A 563 1.51 -18.02 9.90
CA ALA A 563 1.04 -16.98 8.99
C ALA A 563 1.63 -17.15 7.58
N PHE A 564 0.87 -16.77 6.56
CA PHE A 564 1.41 -16.62 5.22
C PHE A 564 2.50 -15.56 5.21
N SER A 565 3.61 -15.83 4.55
CA SER A 565 4.79 -14.96 4.57
C SER A 565 5.32 -14.62 3.18
N VAL A 566 5.95 -13.46 3.08
CA VAL A 566 6.67 -13.03 1.87
C VAL A 566 7.87 -13.94 1.62
N LYS A 567 8.58 -14.33 2.68
CA LYS A 567 9.76 -15.22 2.62
C LYS A 567 9.45 -16.56 1.98
N LEU A 568 8.26 -17.11 2.23
CA LEU A 568 7.80 -18.37 1.64
C LEU A 568 7.09 -18.16 0.29
N GLY A 569 7.00 -16.93 -0.17
CA GLY A 569 6.34 -16.58 -1.42
C GLY A 569 4.83 -16.72 -1.42
N GLU A 570 4.17 -16.88 -0.26
CA GLU A 570 2.72 -17.08 -0.10
C GLU A 570 1.93 -15.80 -0.25
N ILE A 571 2.56 -14.68 0.13
CA ILE A 571 2.03 -13.33 -0.08
C ILE A 571 3.06 -12.47 -0.78
N THR A 572 2.58 -11.42 -1.44
CA THR A 572 3.44 -10.39 -2.02
C THR A 572 3.96 -9.44 -0.92
N PRO A 573 4.98 -8.61 -1.20
CA PRO A 573 5.39 -7.55 -0.29
C PRO A 573 4.27 -6.57 0.09
N THR A 574 3.23 -6.46 -0.75
CA THR A 574 2.02 -5.69 -0.47
C THR A 574 0.92 -6.50 0.24
N LEU A 575 1.29 -7.64 0.81
CA LEU A 575 0.44 -8.55 1.56
C LEU A 575 -0.73 -9.17 0.76
N LYS A 576 -0.63 -9.18 -0.57
CA LYS A 576 -1.61 -9.86 -1.44
C LYS A 576 -1.30 -11.35 -1.53
N LEU A 577 -2.33 -12.21 -1.44
CA LEU A 577 -2.17 -13.65 -1.52
C LEU A 577 -1.63 -14.09 -2.89
N ARG A 578 -0.61 -14.93 -2.91
CA ARG A 578 -0.15 -15.64 -4.10
C ARG A 578 -0.79 -17.03 -4.14
N ARG A 579 -2.04 -17.07 -4.59
CA ARG A 579 -2.91 -18.25 -4.51
C ARG A 579 -2.31 -19.51 -5.09
N LYS A 580 -1.61 -19.41 -6.22
CA LYS A 580 -0.94 -20.56 -6.85
C LYS A 580 0.06 -21.21 -5.89
N VAL A 581 0.89 -20.40 -5.25
CA VAL A 581 1.89 -20.87 -4.26
C VAL A 581 1.20 -21.49 -3.04
N ILE A 582 0.16 -20.83 -2.53
CA ILE A 582 -0.63 -21.36 -1.40
C ILE A 582 -1.26 -22.69 -1.76
N MET A 583 -1.90 -22.81 -2.93
CA MET A 583 -2.53 -24.05 -3.38
C MET A 583 -1.51 -25.19 -3.55
N GLU A 584 -0.32 -24.92 -4.07
CA GLU A 584 0.74 -25.91 -4.22
C GLU A 584 1.29 -26.35 -2.86
N ARG A 585 1.59 -25.40 -1.99
CA ARG A 585 2.20 -25.65 -0.68
C ARG A 585 1.27 -26.39 0.28
N TYR A 586 0.00 -26.01 0.31
CA TYR A 586 -1.01 -26.60 1.20
C TYR A 586 -1.87 -27.65 0.52
N ARG A 587 -1.41 -28.21 -0.63
CA ARG A 587 -2.17 -29.18 -1.44
C ARG A 587 -2.76 -30.31 -0.59
N HIS A 588 -1.97 -30.96 0.25
CA HIS A 588 -2.45 -32.07 1.10
C HIS A 588 -3.56 -31.64 2.06
N ILE A 589 -3.44 -30.48 2.67
CA ILE A 589 -4.46 -29.92 3.56
C ILE A 589 -5.73 -29.60 2.76
N ILE A 590 -5.57 -28.96 1.62
CA ILE A 590 -6.70 -28.62 0.73
C ILE A 590 -7.41 -29.89 0.28
N ASP A 591 -6.68 -30.89 -0.23
CA ASP A 591 -7.29 -32.13 -0.72
C ASP A 591 -8.00 -32.91 0.38
N SER A 592 -7.50 -32.86 1.63
CA SER A 592 -8.19 -33.47 2.79
C SER A 592 -9.55 -32.84 3.08
N MET A 593 -9.73 -31.55 2.80
CA MET A 593 -11.04 -30.89 2.94
C MET A 593 -12.06 -31.39 1.91
N TYR A 594 -11.63 -31.91 0.75
CA TYR A 594 -12.48 -32.36 -0.35
C TYR A 594 -12.60 -33.89 -0.47
N SER A 595 -11.74 -34.66 0.24
CA SER A 595 -11.88 -36.11 0.32
C SER A 595 -13.17 -36.50 1.06
N ASN A 596 -14.00 -37.32 0.44
CA ASN A 596 -15.17 -37.86 1.12
C ASN A 596 -14.67 -38.86 2.18
N ASN A 597 -15.08 -38.67 3.44
CA ASN A 597 -14.98 -39.73 4.47
C ASN A 597 -15.86 -40.93 4.06
N LYS A 598 -15.35 -41.83 3.19
CA LYS A 598 -15.91 -43.16 2.95
C LYS A 598 -15.40 -44.21 3.93
N GLU A 599 -14.40 -43.88 4.78
CA GLU A 599 -13.76 -44.86 5.65
C GLU A 599 -14.36 -45.04 7.05
N ASN A 600 -15.46 -44.33 7.40
CA ASN A 600 -16.10 -44.47 8.73
C ASN A 600 -17.40 -45.30 8.71
N LYS A 601 -17.66 -46.08 7.66
CA LYS A 601 -18.83 -47.00 7.63
C LYS A 601 -18.47 -48.49 7.61
N GLU A 602 -17.20 -48.86 7.46
CA GLU A 602 -16.82 -50.31 7.41
C GLU A 602 -16.27 -50.86 8.73
N ASN A 603 -16.26 -50.11 9.82
CA ASN A 603 -15.90 -50.60 11.15
C ASN A 603 -17.07 -50.60 12.14
N LYS A 604 -18.30 -50.76 11.65
CA LYS A 604 -19.50 -51.02 12.47
C LYS A 604 -20.42 -52.02 11.78
N GLU A 605 -19.88 -53.16 11.39
CA GLU A 605 -20.61 -54.44 11.25
C GLU A 605 -19.81 -55.54 11.93
#